data_8b3a06d0a55bbf198c20d165638726e8
#
_entry.id   8b3a06d0a55bbf198c20d165638726e8
#
_cell.length_a   1.000
_cell.length_b   1.000
_cell.length_c   1.000
_cell.angle_alpha   90.00
_cell.angle_beta   90.00
_cell.angle_gamma   90.00
#
_symmetry.space_group_name_H-M   'P 1'
#
loop_
_entity.id
_entity.type
_entity.pdbx_description
1 polymer ?
#
loop_
_entity_poly.entity_id
_entity_poly.type
_entity_poly.pdbx_seq_one_letter_code
_entity_poly.pdbx_strand_id
1 'polypeptide(L)'
;MHHLEVIELNPAPLCQTRTQSCVACCRGKTLSDASLTAKLRRQTERFQTSFGTPNHPPSFLSLILFELRTRRFSPLLFAPLFLIPGFGPLIRTWFANRSCCAFLGYLEDSRAGCLLHPTRMGGTDVRRRTAFALLPGMRCGEPGFTCNATHLYRRLGLHARQEFKDKTQGMASTEYSRAVENLEVTASRPPA
;
A
#
# COMPACT_ATOMS: atom_id res chain seq x y z
N MET A 1 -28.71 -3.85 8.75
CA MET A 1 -27.73 -4.80 9.33
C MET A 1 -26.73 -5.39 8.33
N HIS A 2 -26.66 -4.96 7.05
CA HIS A 2 -25.81 -5.59 6.02
C HIS A 2 -24.49 -4.87 5.72
N HIS A 3 -24.08 -3.84 6.48
CA HIS A 3 -22.86 -3.09 6.20
C HIS A 3 -21.59 -3.61 6.89
N LEU A 4 -21.70 -4.56 7.81
CA LEU A 4 -20.54 -5.07 8.58
C LEU A 4 -19.79 -6.21 7.88
N GLU A 5 -20.43 -6.98 7.01
CA GLU A 5 -19.81 -8.14 6.36
C GLU A 5 -18.82 -7.79 5.22
N VAL A 6 -19.00 -6.63 4.58
CA VAL A 6 -18.13 -6.25 3.43
C VAL A 6 -16.72 -5.83 3.87
N ILE A 7 -16.54 -5.49 5.15
CA ILE A 7 -15.24 -5.05 5.67
C ILE A 7 -14.28 -6.21 5.92
N GLU A 8 -14.79 -7.42 6.17
CA GLU A 8 -13.94 -8.60 6.42
C GLU A 8 -13.28 -9.16 5.17
N LEU A 9 -13.83 -8.93 3.99
CA LEU A 9 -13.28 -9.39 2.71
C LEU A 9 -12.17 -8.51 2.14
N ASN A 10 -11.92 -7.31 2.70
CA ASN A 10 -10.81 -6.47 2.24
C ASN A 10 -9.48 -7.01 2.79
N PRO A 11 -8.57 -7.50 1.95
CA PRO A 11 -7.28 -8.04 2.40
C PRO A 11 -6.38 -7.00 3.07
N ALA A 12 -6.67 -5.71 2.90
CA ALA A 12 -5.91 -4.62 3.48
C ALA A 12 -6.82 -3.48 4.00
N PRO A 13 -7.59 -3.72 5.08
CA PRO A 13 -8.62 -2.79 5.58
C PRO A 13 -8.05 -1.45 6.07
N LEU A 14 -6.76 -1.38 6.40
CA LEU A 14 -6.08 -0.16 6.82
C LEU A 14 -5.41 0.62 5.68
N CYS A 15 -5.23 0.03 4.50
CA CYS A 15 -4.48 0.69 3.44
C CYS A 15 -5.23 1.89 2.85
N GLN A 16 -6.51 1.72 2.58
CA GLN A 16 -7.32 2.78 2.00
C GLN A 16 -8.80 2.51 2.25
N THR A 17 -9.47 3.48 2.83
CA THR A 17 -10.91 3.54 3.01
C THR A 17 -11.49 4.66 2.14
N ARG A 18 -12.78 4.96 2.26
CA ARG A 18 -13.38 6.12 1.58
C ARG A 18 -12.81 7.44 2.08
N THR A 19 -12.43 7.53 3.35
CA THR A 19 -12.03 8.77 4.01
C THR A 19 -10.57 8.83 4.41
N GLN A 20 -9.85 7.70 4.42
CA GLN A 20 -8.48 7.59 4.92
C GLN A 20 -7.61 6.76 4.01
N SER A 21 -6.32 7.03 3.97
CA SER A 21 -5.35 6.17 3.30
C SER A 21 -4.01 6.13 4.01
N CYS A 22 -3.49 4.92 4.22
CA CYS A 22 -2.18 4.67 4.75
C CYS A 22 -1.15 4.58 3.61
N VAL A 23 -0.06 5.31 3.75
CA VAL A 23 1.04 5.32 2.77
C VAL A 23 2.35 4.79 3.36
N ALA A 24 2.35 4.34 4.60
CA ALA A 24 3.54 3.94 5.35
C ALA A 24 4.44 2.96 4.59
N CYS A 25 3.89 1.84 4.12
CA CYS A 25 4.64 0.84 3.37
C CYS A 25 4.95 1.25 1.92
N CYS A 26 4.21 2.23 1.37
CA CYS A 26 4.32 2.63 -0.02
C CYS A 26 5.30 3.80 -0.23
N ARG A 27 5.52 4.64 0.79
CA ARG A 27 6.33 5.87 0.64
C ARG A 27 7.83 5.63 0.59
N GLY A 28 8.32 4.50 1.12
CA GLY A 28 9.74 4.28 1.38
C GLY A 28 10.22 5.09 2.60
N LYS A 29 10.96 4.46 3.49
CA LYS A 29 11.37 5.06 4.78
C LYS A 29 12.38 6.21 4.65
N THR A 30 13.05 6.33 3.51
CA THR A 30 14.16 7.29 3.31
C THR A 30 13.74 8.60 2.65
N LEU A 31 12.46 8.77 2.27
CA LEU A 31 12.01 9.98 1.60
C LEU A 31 11.59 11.06 2.61
N SER A 32 12.12 12.27 2.43
CA SER A 32 11.61 13.47 3.12
C SER A 32 10.20 13.81 2.60
N ASP A 33 9.41 14.52 3.40
CA ASP A 33 8.03 14.89 3.03
C ASP A 33 7.98 15.75 1.75
N ALA A 34 8.94 16.67 1.56
CA ALA A 34 9.03 17.47 0.33
C ALA A 34 9.32 16.59 -0.90
N SER A 35 10.25 15.65 -0.78
CA SER A 35 10.57 14.69 -1.85
C SER A 35 9.38 13.76 -2.13
N LEU A 36 8.66 13.36 -1.10
CA LEU A 36 7.45 12.56 -1.23
C LEU A 36 6.37 13.32 -2.01
N THR A 37 6.07 14.56 -1.63
CA THR A 37 5.07 15.41 -2.30
C THR A 37 5.36 15.58 -3.80
N ALA A 38 6.60 15.93 -4.16
CA ALA A 38 7.00 16.06 -5.56
C ALA A 38 6.85 14.74 -6.32
N LYS A 39 7.17 13.62 -5.68
CA LYS A 39 7.07 12.28 -6.27
C LYS A 39 5.61 11.87 -6.46
N LEU A 40 4.74 12.10 -5.47
CA LEU A 40 3.31 11.81 -5.56
C LEU A 40 2.66 12.54 -6.73
N ARG A 41 2.93 13.86 -6.87
CA ARG A 41 2.43 14.66 -7.99
C ARG A 41 2.85 14.06 -9.33
N ARG A 42 4.14 13.80 -9.52
CA ARG A 42 4.67 13.20 -10.75
C ARG A 42 4.09 11.84 -11.06
N GLN A 43 3.90 10.99 -10.04
CA GLN A 43 3.32 9.66 -10.23
C GLN A 43 1.84 9.74 -10.61
N THR A 44 1.08 10.65 -10.00
CA THR A 44 -0.31 10.91 -10.35
C THR A 44 -0.45 11.35 -11.79
N GLU A 45 0.33 12.35 -12.21
CA GLU A 45 0.34 12.86 -13.58
C GLU A 45 0.66 11.75 -14.60
N ARG A 46 1.71 10.96 -14.33
CA ARG A 46 2.09 9.82 -15.18
C ARG A 46 1.00 8.75 -15.25
N PHE A 47 0.37 8.46 -14.12
CA PHE A 47 -0.71 7.48 -14.07
C PHE A 47 -1.92 7.96 -14.88
N GLN A 48 -2.32 9.22 -14.70
CA GLN A 48 -3.41 9.84 -15.45
C GLN A 48 -3.11 9.89 -16.95
N THR A 49 -1.89 10.24 -17.34
CA THR A 49 -1.47 10.24 -18.75
C THR A 49 -1.50 8.83 -19.37
N SER A 50 -1.14 7.80 -18.58
CA SER A 50 -1.06 6.42 -19.08
C SER A 50 -2.41 5.71 -19.12
N PHE A 51 -3.30 6.02 -18.20
CA PHE A 51 -4.55 5.25 -17.99
C PHE A 51 -5.82 6.11 -17.97
N GLY A 52 -5.68 7.43 -17.98
CA GLY A 52 -6.80 8.34 -17.80
C GLY A 52 -7.44 8.21 -16.42
N THR A 53 -8.73 8.52 -16.33
CA THR A 53 -9.55 8.17 -15.16
C THR A 53 -10.06 6.74 -15.39
N PRO A 54 -9.53 5.73 -14.74
CA PRO A 54 -9.82 4.36 -15.11
C PRO A 54 -11.24 3.97 -14.68
N ASN A 55 -12.16 3.96 -15.64
CA ASN A 55 -13.46 3.29 -15.48
C ASN A 55 -13.32 1.76 -15.55
N HIS A 56 -12.21 1.28 -16.08
CA HIS A 56 -11.87 -0.13 -16.18
C HIS A 56 -10.46 -0.40 -15.66
N PRO A 57 -10.25 -1.54 -14.98
CA PRO A 57 -8.93 -1.88 -14.47
C PRO A 57 -7.92 -2.03 -15.62
N PRO A 58 -6.73 -1.42 -15.52
CA PRO A 58 -5.68 -1.55 -16.51
C PRO A 58 -5.27 -3.01 -16.75
N SER A 59 -4.83 -3.34 -17.96
CA SER A 59 -4.33 -4.67 -18.27
C SER A 59 -3.04 -4.99 -17.51
N PHE A 60 -2.76 -6.28 -17.30
CA PHE A 60 -1.55 -6.74 -16.64
C PHE A 60 -0.28 -6.19 -17.30
N LEU A 61 -0.20 -6.27 -18.63
CA LEU A 61 0.98 -5.80 -19.37
C LEU A 61 1.18 -4.30 -19.24
N SER A 62 0.11 -3.51 -19.32
CA SER A 62 0.20 -2.05 -19.18
C SER A 62 0.63 -1.63 -17.77
N LEU A 63 0.24 -2.34 -16.73
CA LEU A 63 0.71 -2.10 -15.37
C LEU A 63 2.21 -2.40 -15.20
N ILE A 64 2.67 -3.52 -15.77
CA ILE A 64 4.11 -3.85 -15.75
C ILE A 64 4.91 -2.79 -16.50
N LEU A 65 4.51 -2.41 -17.71
CA LEU A 65 5.20 -1.39 -18.48
C LEU A 65 5.22 -0.03 -17.77
N PHE A 66 4.12 0.35 -17.14
CA PHE A 66 4.06 1.57 -16.32
C PHE A 66 5.05 1.50 -15.16
N GLU A 67 5.09 0.37 -14.45
CA GLU A 67 5.99 0.18 -13.32
C GLU A 67 7.47 0.23 -13.75
N LEU A 68 7.83 -0.43 -14.85
CA LEU A 68 9.17 -0.39 -15.43
C LEU A 68 9.60 1.03 -15.81
N ARG A 69 8.71 1.83 -16.41
CA ARG A 69 8.99 3.23 -16.80
C ARG A 69 9.04 4.18 -15.61
N THR A 70 8.33 3.88 -14.55
CA THR A 70 8.21 4.77 -13.40
C THR A 70 9.31 4.52 -12.36
N ARG A 71 9.78 3.30 -12.25
CA ARG A 71 10.85 2.91 -11.31
C ARG A 71 12.21 2.94 -11.96
N ARG A 72 13.16 3.54 -11.26
CA ARG A 72 14.57 3.54 -11.67
C ARG A 72 15.18 2.12 -11.63
N PHE A 73 14.65 1.26 -10.76
CA PHE A 73 15.03 -0.14 -10.63
C PHE A 73 13.79 -1.01 -10.66
N SER A 74 13.68 -1.87 -11.66
CA SER A 74 12.60 -2.83 -11.73
C SER A 74 12.86 -4.00 -10.77
N PRO A 75 11.87 -4.42 -9.97
CA PRO A 75 11.99 -5.64 -9.20
C PRO A 75 12.25 -6.89 -10.07
N LEU A 76 11.83 -6.87 -11.33
CA LEU A 76 12.07 -7.98 -12.28
C LEU A 76 13.54 -8.18 -12.58
N LEU A 77 14.39 -7.14 -12.53
CA LEU A 77 15.83 -7.27 -12.71
C LEU A 77 16.49 -8.09 -11.58
N PHE A 78 15.84 -8.14 -10.43
CA PHE A 78 16.32 -8.89 -9.27
C PHE A 78 15.65 -10.26 -9.12
N ALA A 79 14.74 -10.62 -10.05
CA ALA A 79 14.04 -11.91 -9.98
C ALA A 79 14.98 -13.12 -9.87
N PRO A 80 16.11 -13.19 -10.59
CA PRO A 80 17.06 -14.31 -10.43
C PRO A 80 17.65 -14.43 -9.03
N LEU A 81 17.82 -13.30 -8.30
CA LEU A 81 18.37 -13.32 -6.95
C LEU A 81 17.41 -13.91 -5.91
N PHE A 82 16.11 -13.96 -6.21
CA PHE A 82 15.13 -14.64 -5.35
C PHE A 82 15.29 -16.16 -5.36
N LEU A 83 15.97 -16.71 -6.36
CA LEU A 83 16.27 -18.14 -6.44
C LEU A 83 17.44 -18.54 -5.53
N ILE A 84 18.22 -17.56 -5.03
CA ILE A 84 19.34 -17.80 -4.14
C ILE A 84 18.81 -17.85 -2.69
N PRO A 85 19.01 -18.96 -1.95
CA PRO A 85 18.59 -19.05 -0.55
C PRO A 85 19.13 -17.88 0.29
N GLY A 86 18.25 -17.24 1.09
CA GLY A 86 18.60 -16.12 1.96
C GLY A 86 18.60 -14.74 1.30
N PHE A 87 18.68 -14.60 -0.01
CA PHE A 87 18.66 -13.30 -0.68
C PHE A 87 17.27 -12.66 -0.74
N GLY A 88 16.21 -13.46 -0.83
CA GLY A 88 14.84 -12.96 -0.88
C GLY A 88 14.48 -11.98 0.24
N PRO A 89 14.72 -12.28 1.53
CA PRO A 89 14.48 -11.35 2.65
C PRO A 89 15.29 -10.05 2.55
N LEU A 90 16.55 -10.13 2.15
CA LEU A 90 17.42 -8.95 2.00
C LEU A 90 16.91 -8.01 0.91
N ILE A 91 16.53 -8.56 -0.26
CA ILE A 91 15.98 -7.79 -1.37
C ILE A 91 14.66 -7.14 -0.97
N ARG A 92 13.77 -7.85 -0.27
CA ARG A 92 12.51 -7.29 0.24
C ARG A 92 12.76 -6.10 1.15
N THR A 93 13.66 -6.26 2.13
CA THR A 93 14.02 -5.19 3.07
C THR A 93 14.61 -3.99 2.34
N TRP A 94 15.47 -4.22 1.36
CA TRP A 94 16.07 -3.16 0.56
C TRP A 94 15.01 -2.38 -0.24
N PHE A 95 14.09 -3.08 -0.91
CA PHE A 95 12.99 -2.43 -1.63
C PHE A 95 12.04 -1.69 -0.69
N ALA A 96 11.64 -2.28 0.41
CA ALA A 96 10.74 -1.66 1.40
C ALA A 96 11.34 -0.36 1.96
N ASN A 97 12.66 -0.30 2.14
CA ASN A 97 13.31 0.88 2.71
C ASN A 97 13.58 1.99 1.67
N ARG A 98 13.92 1.65 0.43
CA ARG A 98 14.42 2.62 -0.56
C ARG A 98 13.48 2.95 -1.70
N SER A 99 12.48 2.14 -1.96
CA SER A 99 11.59 2.38 -3.11
C SER A 99 10.22 2.86 -2.68
N CYS A 100 9.81 4.02 -3.19
CA CYS A 100 8.42 4.42 -3.18
C CYS A 100 7.64 3.61 -4.23
N CYS A 101 6.45 3.14 -3.90
CA CYS A 101 5.59 2.42 -4.83
C CYS A 101 5.28 3.25 -6.06
N ALA A 102 5.36 2.67 -7.26
CA ALA A 102 5.07 3.36 -8.52
C ALA A 102 3.59 3.82 -8.62
N PHE A 103 2.73 3.15 -7.90
CA PHE A 103 1.28 3.41 -7.88
C PHE A 103 0.82 4.20 -6.65
N LEU A 104 1.75 4.82 -5.91
CA LEU A 104 1.43 5.77 -4.87
C LEU A 104 1.27 7.15 -5.51
N GLY A 105 0.14 7.82 -5.28
CA GLY A 105 -0.14 9.13 -5.85
C GLY A 105 -1.22 9.87 -5.09
N TYR A 106 -1.69 10.97 -5.65
CA TYR A 106 -2.84 11.69 -5.12
C TYR A 106 -4.16 11.09 -5.64
N LEU A 107 -5.09 10.89 -4.74
CA LEU A 107 -6.47 10.53 -5.02
C LEU A 107 -7.25 11.79 -5.45
N GLU A 108 -8.49 11.62 -5.88
CA GLU A 108 -9.34 12.72 -6.36
C GLU A 108 -9.58 13.81 -5.31
N ASP A 109 -9.57 13.43 -4.03
CA ASP A 109 -9.69 14.31 -2.87
C ASP A 109 -8.34 14.85 -2.37
N SER A 110 -7.31 14.81 -3.17
CA SER A 110 -5.94 15.26 -2.86
C SER A 110 -5.23 14.49 -1.74
N ARG A 111 -5.82 13.40 -1.23
CA ARG A 111 -5.14 12.51 -0.29
C ARG A 111 -4.08 11.66 -1.01
N ALA A 112 -2.96 11.42 -0.34
CA ALA A 112 -2.01 10.44 -0.81
C ALA A 112 -2.58 9.02 -0.62
N GLY A 113 -2.49 8.17 -1.66
CA GLY A 113 -3.03 6.82 -1.59
C GLY A 113 -2.64 5.95 -2.77
N CYS A 114 -3.12 4.71 -2.76
CA CYS A 114 -2.85 3.75 -3.83
C CYS A 114 -3.76 3.98 -5.03
N LEU A 115 -3.18 4.28 -6.18
CA LEU A 115 -3.90 4.50 -7.43
C LEU A 115 -4.54 3.21 -7.98
N LEU A 116 -4.11 2.03 -7.52
CA LEU A 116 -4.65 0.71 -7.90
C LEU A 116 -5.58 0.11 -6.84
N HIS A 117 -5.94 0.88 -5.81
CA HIS A 117 -6.78 0.34 -4.75
C HIS A 117 -8.18 -0.02 -5.26
N PRO A 118 -8.81 -1.12 -4.80
CA PRO A 118 -10.15 -1.54 -5.23
C PRO A 118 -11.21 -0.44 -5.16
N THR A 119 -11.12 0.47 -4.19
CA THR A 119 -12.04 1.61 -4.07
C THR A 119 -12.05 2.53 -5.30
N ARG A 120 -10.97 2.55 -6.10
CA ARG A 120 -10.85 3.29 -7.35
C ARG A 120 -11.12 2.44 -8.60
N MET A 121 -10.91 1.14 -8.48
CA MET A 121 -10.96 0.19 -9.61
C MET A 121 -12.30 -0.57 -9.66
N GLY A 122 -13.40 0.08 -9.26
CA GLY A 122 -14.74 -0.52 -9.29
C GLY A 122 -14.86 -1.80 -8.45
N GLY A 123 -14.12 -1.89 -7.34
CA GLY A 123 -14.09 -3.07 -6.46
C GLY A 123 -13.06 -4.14 -6.86
N THR A 124 -12.44 -4.02 -8.05
CA THR A 124 -11.46 -5.01 -8.53
C THR A 124 -10.08 -4.76 -7.93
N ASP A 125 -9.50 -5.75 -7.25
CA ASP A 125 -8.12 -5.66 -6.74
C ASP A 125 -7.10 -6.00 -7.83
N VAL A 126 -6.58 -4.96 -8.49
CA VAL A 126 -5.54 -5.09 -9.51
C VAL A 126 -4.12 -5.00 -8.97
N ARG A 127 -3.92 -4.76 -7.67
CA ARG A 127 -2.59 -4.67 -7.04
C ARG A 127 -1.79 -5.97 -7.19
N ARG A 128 -2.48 -7.09 -7.31
CA ARG A 128 -1.88 -8.41 -7.57
C ARG A 128 -1.37 -8.59 -9.01
N ARG A 129 -1.64 -7.62 -9.89
CA ARG A 129 -1.21 -7.65 -11.30
C ARG A 129 0.02 -6.78 -11.56
N THR A 130 0.71 -6.31 -10.53
CA THR A 130 1.93 -5.52 -10.65
C THR A 130 3.17 -6.42 -10.72
N ALA A 131 4.29 -5.88 -11.21
CA ALA A 131 5.55 -6.63 -11.25
C ALA A 131 6.01 -7.09 -9.85
N PHE A 132 5.73 -6.29 -8.82
CA PHE A 132 5.99 -6.66 -7.42
C PHE A 132 5.21 -7.90 -6.99
N ALA A 133 3.98 -8.04 -7.47
CA ALA A 133 3.13 -9.18 -7.11
C ALA A 133 3.58 -10.51 -7.74
N LEU A 134 4.45 -10.45 -8.75
CA LEU A 134 5.06 -11.65 -9.35
C LEU A 134 6.16 -12.25 -8.48
N LEU A 135 6.70 -11.47 -7.55
CA LEU A 135 7.77 -11.95 -6.67
C LEU A 135 7.17 -12.52 -5.39
N PRO A 136 7.61 -13.72 -4.96
CA PRO A 136 7.11 -14.36 -3.74
C PRO A 136 7.24 -13.46 -2.51
N GLY A 137 6.15 -13.30 -1.76
CA GLY A 137 6.09 -12.51 -0.53
C GLY A 137 6.23 -10.99 -0.72
N MET A 138 6.07 -10.48 -1.95
CA MET A 138 6.12 -9.04 -2.25
C MET A 138 4.75 -8.46 -2.64
N ARG A 139 3.66 -9.18 -2.43
CA ARG A 139 2.31 -8.72 -2.74
C ARG A 139 1.81 -7.75 -1.70
N CYS A 140 1.16 -6.68 -2.16
CA CYS A 140 0.50 -5.73 -1.27
C CYS A 140 -0.52 -6.43 -0.37
N GLY A 141 -0.45 -6.17 0.94
CA GLY A 141 -1.35 -6.77 1.93
C GLY A 141 -0.98 -8.19 2.37
N GLU A 142 0.12 -8.77 1.86
CA GLU A 142 0.62 -10.05 2.37
C GLU A 142 1.46 -9.87 3.65
N PRO A 143 1.38 -10.84 4.57
CA PRO A 143 2.24 -10.87 5.76
C PRO A 143 3.72 -10.82 5.40
N GLY A 144 4.48 -10.06 6.16
CA GLY A 144 5.94 -10.03 6.05
C GLY A 144 6.51 -9.09 5.00
N PHE A 145 5.72 -8.53 4.08
CA PHE A 145 6.20 -7.52 3.15
C PHE A 145 5.75 -6.10 3.49
N THR A 146 4.45 -5.90 3.73
CA THR A 146 3.92 -4.55 3.66
C THR A 146 3.12 -4.06 4.86
N CYS A 147 2.51 -4.91 5.65
CA CYS A 147 1.62 -4.41 6.68
C CYS A 147 1.35 -5.41 7.79
N ASN A 148 2.26 -5.46 8.74
CA ASN A 148 2.03 -6.13 10.02
C ASN A 148 0.82 -5.55 10.74
N ALA A 149 0.61 -4.23 10.62
CA ALA A 149 -0.53 -3.54 11.21
C ALA A 149 -1.88 -4.13 10.77
N THR A 150 -2.03 -4.57 9.52
CA THR A 150 -3.27 -5.22 9.07
C THR A 150 -3.53 -6.53 9.80
N HIS A 151 -2.49 -7.32 10.08
CA HIS A 151 -2.62 -8.56 10.85
C HIS A 151 -2.99 -8.29 12.29
N LEU A 152 -2.33 -7.31 12.90
CA LEU A 152 -2.61 -6.89 14.27
C LEU A 152 -4.03 -6.33 14.39
N TYR A 153 -4.42 -5.47 13.47
CA TYR A 153 -5.77 -4.91 13.42
C TYR A 153 -6.84 -6.01 13.32
N ARG A 154 -6.62 -7.05 12.52
CA ARG A 154 -7.55 -8.19 12.42
C ARG A 154 -7.65 -9.01 13.70
N ARG A 155 -6.62 -9.01 14.55
CA ARG A 155 -6.63 -9.66 15.86
C ARG A 155 -7.28 -8.83 16.95
N LEU A 156 -7.46 -7.53 16.73
CA LEU A 156 -8.17 -6.67 17.68
C LEU A 156 -9.64 -7.10 17.80
N GLY A 157 -10.17 -7.04 19.01
CA GLY A 157 -11.60 -7.15 19.24
C GLY A 157 -12.38 -6.02 18.57
N LEU A 158 -13.68 -6.21 18.39
CA LEU A 158 -14.56 -5.24 17.71
C LEU A 158 -14.49 -3.84 18.35
N HIS A 159 -14.49 -3.77 19.68
CA HIS A 159 -14.37 -2.50 20.42
C HIS A 159 -13.08 -1.75 20.10
N ALA A 160 -11.93 -2.43 20.15
CA ALA A 160 -10.63 -1.83 19.87
C ALA A 160 -10.49 -1.40 18.39
N ARG A 161 -11.10 -2.14 17.45
CA ARG A 161 -11.19 -1.72 16.04
C ARG A 161 -12.03 -0.46 15.88
N GLN A 162 -13.14 -0.36 16.59
CA GLN A 162 -13.99 0.83 16.54
C GLN A 162 -13.27 2.03 17.15
N GLU A 163 -12.66 1.87 18.31
CA GLU A 163 -11.86 2.92 18.97
C GLU A 163 -10.73 3.42 18.05
N PHE A 164 -10.01 2.51 17.35
CA PHE A 164 -9.00 2.88 16.38
C PHE A 164 -9.58 3.71 15.22
N LYS A 165 -10.74 3.32 14.68
CA LYS A 165 -11.43 4.06 13.62
C LYS A 165 -11.83 5.46 14.08
N ASP A 166 -12.40 5.57 15.26
CA ASP A 166 -12.88 6.84 15.84
C ASP A 166 -11.69 7.80 16.08
N LYS A 167 -10.60 7.29 16.64
CA LYS A 167 -9.36 8.06 16.87
C LYS A 167 -8.69 8.52 15.59
N THR A 168 -8.83 7.77 14.50
CA THR A 168 -8.14 8.07 13.24
C THR A 168 -9.01 8.81 12.24
N GLN A 169 -10.29 8.98 12.54
CA GLN A 169 -11.23 9.68 11.68
C GLN A 169 -10.77 11.13 11.39
N GLY A 170 -10.73 11.51 10.12
CA GLY A 170 -10.33 12.86 9.70
C GLY A 170 -8.82 13.14 9.69
N MET A 171 -7.98 12.19 10.11
CA MET A 171 -6.53 12.35 10.04
C MET A 171 -6.02 12.50 8.61
N ALA A 172 -5.05 13.37 8.39
CA ALA A 172 -4.28 13.41 7.14
C ALA A 172 -3.55 12.08 6.90
N SER A 173 -3.27 11.74 5.63
CA SER A 173 -2.66 10.45 5.27
C SER A 173 -1.34 10.16 5.99
N THR A 174 -0.54 11.18 6.31
CA THR A 174 0.71 11.03 7.06
C THR A 174 0.48 10.73 8.53
N GLU A 175 -0.48 11.38 9.16
CA GLU A 175 -0.88 11.14 10.56
C GLU A 175 -1.53 9.78 10.71
N TYR A 176 -2.45 9.46 9.80
CA TYR A 176 -3.07 8.14 9.75
C TYR A 176 -2.03 7.02 9.57
N SER A 177 -1.02 7.25 8.70
CA SER A 177 0.07 6.28 8.52
C SER A 177 0.88 6.06 9.79
N ARG A 178 1.15 7.12 10.55
CA ARG A 178 1.81 7.00 11.87
C ARG A 178 0.94 6.26 12.88
N ALA A 179 -0.36 6.51 12.90
CA ALA A 179 -1.29 5.78 13.77
C ALA A 179 -1.31 4.28 13.44
N VAL A 180 -1.27 3.93 12.15
CA VAL A 180 -1.19 2.54 11.68
C VAL A 180 0.16 1.89 12.07
N GLU A 181 1.28 2.62 11.94
CA GLU A 181 2.61 2.15 12.38
C GLU A 181 2.65 1.95 13.91
N ASN A 182 2.06 2.85 14.67
CA ASN A 182 1.99 2.75 16.14
C ASN A 182 1.12 1.59 16.63
N LEU A 183 0.16 1.12 15.84
CA LEU A 183 -0.62 -0.07 16.16
C LEU A 183 0.30 -1.29 16.35
N GLU A 184 1.39 -1.39 15.59
CA GLU A 184 2.39 -2.45 15.73
C GLU A 184 3.09 -2.38 17.08
N VAL A 185 3.44 -1.18 17.53
CA VAL A 185 4.13 -0.96 18.81
C VAL A 185 3.22 -1.31 19.99
N THR A 186 1.94 -0.91 19.91
CA THR A 186 0.97 -1.14 21.00
C THR A 186 0.60 -2.61 21.14
N ALA A 187 0.42 -3.31 20.02
CA ALA A 187 0.06 -4.73 20.01
C ALA A 187 1.23 -5.67 20.41
N SER A 188 2.46 -5.16 20.39
CA SER A 188 3.67 -5.92 20.77
C SER A 188 3.96 -5.83 22.30
N ARG A 189 3.22 -4.99 23.04
CA ARG A 189 3.34 -4.93 24.49
C ARG A 189 2.54 -6.06 25.13
N PRO A 190 3.13 -6.86 26.03
CA PRO A 190 2.37 -7.80 26.81
C PRO A 190 1.31 -7.05 27.63
N PRO A 191 0.12 -7.66 27.86
CA PRO A 191 -0.87 -7.08 28.77
C PRO A 191 -0.21 -6.87 30.16
N ALA A 192 -0.42 -5.70 30.73
CA ALA A 192 0.04 -5.34 32.06
C ALA A 192 -0.66 -6.16 33.13
#